data_3c1936acd025507049231d2f66f392e9
#
_entry.id   3c1936acd025507049231d2f66f392e9
#
_cell.length_a   1.000
_cell.length_b   1.000
_cell.length_c   1.000
_cell.angle_alpha   90.00
_cell.angle_beta   90.00
_cell.angle_gamma   90.00
#
_symmetry.space_group_name_H-M   'P 1'
#
loop_
_entity.id
_entity.type
_entity.pdbx_description
1 polymer ?
#
loop_
_entity_poly.entity_id
_entity_poly.type
_entity_poly.pdbx_seq_one_letter_code
_entity_poly.pdbx_strand_id
1 'polypeptide(L)'
;MKILVFLFFLILLSLKVVVADDIKIEFTADDTYSIEVAKVNVGDTIEWLPKNKGHNVEFLAGPNMDALPENSVLDVSHAITFDLPGVYLYQCTPHGNM
;
A
#
# COMPACT_ATOMS: atom_id res chain seq x y z
N MET A 1 10.40 -39.94 21.79
CA MET A 1 10.02 -38.66 22.40
C MET A 1 11.03 -37.53 22.10
N LYS A 2 12.32 -37.77 22.29
CA LYS A 2 13.35 -36.74 22.01
C LYS A 2 13.38 -36.31 20.54
N ILE A 3 13.18 -37.22 19.60
CA ILE A 3 13.14 -36.92 18.17
C ILE A 3 11.93 -36.05 17.82
N LEU A 4 10.78 -36.32 18.42
CA LEU A 4 9.55 -35.55 18.17
C LEU A 4 9.69 -34.10 18.66
N VAL A 5 10.28 -33.91 19.84
CA VAL A 5 10.54 -32.54 20.38
C VAL A 5 11.53 -31.80 19.51
N PHE A 6 12.56 -32.47 18.99
CA PHE A 6 13.54 -31.87 18.10
C PHE A 6 12.92 -31.43 16.76
N LEU A 7 12.06 -32.28 16.17
CA LEU A 7 11.34 -31.93 14.94
C LEU A 7 10.41 -30.72 15.13
N PHE A 8 9.71 -30.66 16.25
CA PHE A 8 8.87 -29.55 16.60
C PHE A 8 9.68 -28.26 16.70
N PHE A 9 10.86 -28.29 17.31
CA PHE A 9 11.74 -27.14 17.41
C PHE A 9 12.27 -26.71 16.06
N LEU A 10 12.60 -27.61 15.14
CA LEU A 10 13.01 -27.31 13.78
C LEU A 10 11.89 -26.60 12.98
N ILE A 11 10.64 -27.04 13.14
CA ILE A 11 9.48 -26.40 12.51
C ILE A 11 9.35 -24.96 12.99
N LEU A 12 9.52 -24.70 14.28
CA LEU A 12 9.48 -23.34 14.83
C LEU A 12 10.60 -22.47 14.26
N LEU A 13 11.81 -23.01 14.10
CA LEU A 13 12.93 -22.28 13.52
C LEU A 13 12.74 -21.99 12.03
N SER A 14 11.93 -22.77 11.31
CA SER A 14 11.66 -22.57 9.90
C SER A 14 10.58 -21.54 9.64
N LEU A 15 9.85 -21.10 10.66
CA LEU A 15 8.84 -20.05 10.53
C LEU A 15 9.52 -18.72 10.22
N LYS A 16 9.13 -18.12 9.09
CA LYS A 16 9.60 -16.79 8.70
C LYS A 16 8.70 -15.73 9.31
N VAL A 17 9.32 -14.73 9.91
CA VAL A 17 8.60 -13.53 10.32
C VAL A 17 8.43 -12.66 9.09
N VAL A 18 7.17 -12.41 8.69
CA VAL A 18 6.84 -11.48 7.61
C VAL A 18 6.57 -10.13 8.25
N VAL A 19 7.40 -9.15 7.93
CA VAL A 19 7.23 -7.76 8.38
C VAL A 19 6.55 -6.98 7.27
N ALA A 20 5.47 -6.28 7.59
CA ALA A 20 4.79 -5.40 6.66
C ALA A 20 5.70 -4.20 6.32
N ASP A 21 5.75 -3.83 5.04
CA ASP A 21 6.51 -2.69 4.56
C ASP A 21 5.65 -1.42 4.56
N ASP A 22 6.33 -0.29 4.70
CA ASP A 22 5.75 1.04 4.58
C ASP A 22 6.36 1.72 3.36
N ILE A 23 5.58 1.84 2.30
CA ILE A 23 6.00 2.40 1.02
C ILE A 23 5.52 3.84 0.93
N LYS A 24 6.42 4.75 0.56
CA LYS A 24 6.10 6.17 0.42
C LYS A 24 6.07 6.59 -1.03
N ILE A 25 4.97 7.24 -1.43
CA ILE A 25 4.79 7.80 -2.77
C ILE A 25 4.66 9.30 -2.63
N GLU A 26 5.43 10.06 -3.38
CA GLU A 26 5.37 11.51 -3.38
C GLU A 26 4.57 12.04 -4.58
N PHE A 27 3.87 13.13 -4.39
CA PHE A 27 3.31 13.91 -5.50
C PHE A 27 4.43 14.76 -6.09
N THR A 28 4.68 14.63 -7.39
CA THR A 28 5.77 15.36 -8.05
C THR A 28 5.31 16.70 -8.60
N ALA A 29 6.28 17.56 -8.93
CA ALA A 29 6.02 18.85 -9.55
C ALA A 29 5.52 18.73 -11.00
N ASP A 30 5.66 17.57 -11.61
CA ASP A 30 5.24 17.28 -13.00
C ASP A 30 3.83 16.70 -13.09
N ASP A 31 3.04 16.79 -12.03
CA ASP A 31 1.69 16.23 -11.93
C ASP A 31 1.70 14.70 -12.12
N THR A 32 2.65 14.02 -11.49
CA THR A 32 2.78 12.57 -11.46
C THR A 32 2.97 12.07 -10.04
N TYR A 33 2.82 10.76 -9.84
CA TYR A 33 3.26 10.11 -8.62
C TYR A 33 4.71 9.65 -8.80
N SER A 34 5.53 9.76 -7.75
CA SER A 34 6.93 9.34 -7.78
C SER A 34 7.10 7.86 -8.11
N ILE A 35 6.09 7.05 -7.76
CA ILE A 35 5.97 5.64 -8.14
C ILE A 35 4.63 5.49 -8.84
N GLU A 36 4.64 5.27 -10.16
CA GLU A 36 3.41 5.14 -10.94
C GLU A 36 2.77 3.77 -10.76
N VAL A 37 3.58 2.71 -10.63
CA VAL A 37 3.12 1.35 -10.38
C VAL A 37 3.87 0.79 -9.19
N ALA A 38 3.19 0.68 -8.06
CA ALA A 38 3.74 0.09 -6.85
C ALA A 38 3.30 -1.37 -6.73
N LYS A 39 4.24 -2.27 -6.45
CA LYS A 39 3.97 -3.66 -6.12
C LYS A 39 4.17 -3.84 -4.63
N VAL A 40 3.11 -4.26 -3.95
CA VAL A 40 3.12 -4.41 -2.50
C VAL A 40 2.54 -5.76 -2.09
N ASN A 41 2.87 -6.21 -0.90
CA ASN A 41 2.29 -7.42 -0.33
C ASN A 41 1.06 -7.08 0.52
N VAL A 42 0.16 -8.04 0.67
CA VAL A 42 -0.97 -7.89 1.60
C VAL A 42 -0.43 -7.59 3.00
N GLY A 43 -0.99 -6.56 3.63
CA GLY A 43 -0.54 -6.07 4.93
C GLY A 43 0.43 -4.88 4.84
N ASP A 44 0.98 -4.59 3.66
CA ASP A 44 1.81 -3.40 3.46
C ASP A 44 0.96 -2.12 3.45
N THR A 45 1.59 -1.03 3.83
CA THR A 45 0.97 0.29 3.85
C THR A 45 1.63 1.18 2.80
N ILE A 46 0.81 1.89 2.01
CA ILE A 46 1.29 2.97 1.14
C ILE A 46 0.89 4.29 1.77
N GLU A 47 1.86 5.18 1.90
CA GLU A 47 1.64 6.56 2.32
C GLU A 47 1.95 7.51 1.17
N TRP A 48 0.96 8.31 0.77
CA TRP A 48 1.13 9.37 -0.21
C TRP A 48 1.46 10.67 0.51
N LEU A 49 2.55 11.31 0.12
CA LEU A 49 3.12 12.48 0.79
C LEU A 49 2.85 13.75 -0.03
N PRO A 50 2.34 14.82 0.60
CA PRO A 50 2.00 16.06 -0.09
C PRO A 50 3.23 16.96 -0.30
N LYS A 51 4.19 16.50 -1.09
CA LYS A 51 5.41 17.27 -1.39
C LYS A 51 5.17 18.41 -2.36
N ASN A 52 4.14 18.30 -3.22
CA ASN A 52 3.71 19.33 -4.15
C ASN A 52 2.20 19.51 -4.01
N LYS A 53 1.71 20.74 -4.16
CA LYS A 53 0.32 21.10 -3.90
C LYS A 53 -0.62 20.71 -5.03
N GLY A 54 -1.90 20.58 -4.72
CA GLY A 54 -2.96 20.35 -5.69
C GLY A 54 -3.19 18.90 -6.04
N HIS A 55 -2.78 17.96 -5.19
CA HIS A 55 -2.86 16.52 -5.46
C HIS A 55 -3.58 15.77 -4.36
N ASN A 56 -4.21 14.67 -4.74
CA ASN A 56 -4.85 13.72 -3.83
C ASN A 56 -4.79 12.30 -4.40
N VAL A 57 -5.47 11.37 -3.74
CA VAL A 57 -5.63 9.98 -4.19
C VAL A 57 -7.11 9.68 -4.30
N GLU A 58 -7.54 9.27 -5.49
CA GLU A 58 -8.90 8.80 -5.76
C GLU A 58 -8.83 7.40 -6.37
N PHE A 59 -9.41 6.41 -5.68
CA PHE A 59 -9.46 5.04 -6.22
C PHE A 59 -10.59 4.90 -7.23
N LEU A 60 -10.28 4.34 -8.39
CA LEU A 60 -11.24 4.13 -9.49
C LEU A 60 -11.72 2.70 -9.57
N ALA A 61 -10.85 1.74 -9.25
CA ALA A 61 -11.16 0.32 -9.32
C ALA A 61 -10.26 -0.47 -8.39
N GLY A 62 -10.72 -1.62 -7.94
CA GLY A 62 -9.97 -2.53 -7.09
C GLY A 62 -10.87 -3.49 -6.34
N PRO A 63 -10.29 -4.48 -5.63
CA PRO A 63 -11.06 -5.39 -4.79
C PRO A 63 -11.76 -4.63 -3.65
N ASN A 64 -13.04 -4.90 -3.45
CA ASN A 64 -13.82 -4.38 -2.33
C ASN A 64 -13.70 -2.85 -2.17
N MET A 65 -14.10 -2.12 -3.20
CA MET A 65 -14.03 -0.65 -3.23
C MET A 65 -14.75 0.01 -2.05
N ASP A 66 -15.81 -0.61 -1.53
CA ASP A 66 -16.57 -0.07 -0.40
C ASP A 66 -15.77 -0.03 0.91
N ALA A 67 -14.72 -0.85 1.02
CA ALA A 67 -13.85 -0.87 2.17
C ALA A 67 -12.69 0.13 2.06
N LEU A 68 -12.48 0.74 0.88
CA LEU A 68 -11.48 1.77 0.70
C LEU A 68 -12.04 3.11 1.19
N PRO A 69 -11.19 3.95 1.78
CA PRO A 69 -11.63 5.28 2.16
C PRO A 69 -12.00 6.10 0.93
N GLU A 70 -12.85 7.09 1.13
CA GLU A 70 -13.16 8.08 0.10
C GLU A 70 -11.89 8.79 -0.38
N ASN A 71 -12.05 9.62 -1.41
CA ASN A 71 -10.95 10.43 -1.95
C ASN A 71 -10.18 11.12 -0.82
N SER A 72 -8.86 11.07 -0.89
CA SER A 72 -8.06 11.80 0.08
C SER A 72 -8.25 13.31 -0.05
N VAL A 73 -8.04 14.01 1.03
CA VAL A 73 -8.07 15.48 1.04
C VAL A 73 -6.85 16.02 0.31
N LEU A 74 -7.02 17.08 -0.49
CA LEU A 74 -5.91 17.75 -1.17
C LEU A 74 -4.86 18.22 -0.14
N ASP A 75 -3.60 18.03 -0.51
CA ASP A 75 -2.45 18.53 0.25
C ASP A 75 -2.31 17.97 1.67
N VAL A 76 -2.92 16.81 1.92
CA VAL A 76 -2.82 16.09 3.19
C VAL A 76 -2.22 14.72 2.95
N SER A 77 -1.31 14.30 3.81
CA SER A 77 -0.77 12.94 3.81
C SER A 77 -1.90 11.91 3.93
N HIS A 78 -1.82 10.83 3.17
CA HIS A 78 -2.84 9.80 3.10
C HIS A 78 -2.18 8.42 3.12
N ALA A 79 -2.61 7.55 4.02
CA ALA A 79 -2.03 6.22 4.18
C ALA A 79 -3.11 5.14 4.13
N ILE A 80 -2.84 4.07 3.39
CA ILE A 80 -3.74 2.92 3.27
C ILE A 80 -2.94 1.64 3.44
N THR A 81 -3.46 0.74 4.27
CA THR A 81 -2.99 -0.64 4.39
C THR A 81 -3.87 -1.53 3.53
N PHE A 82 -3.24 -2.31 2.65
CA PHE A 82 -3.96 -3.18 1.71
C PHE A 82 -4.10 -4.59 2.28
N ASP A 83 -5.34 -4.99 2.55
CA ASP A 83 -5.66 -6.29 3.16
C ASP A 83 -6.07 -7.35 2.15
N LEU A 84 -6.40 -6.95 0.93
CA LEU A 84 -6.85 -7.85 -0.13
C LEU A 84 -5.89 -7.80 -1.32
N PRO A 85 -5.50 -8.96 -1.86
CA PRO A 85 -4.68 -9.00 -3.07
C PRO A 85 -5.50 -8.57 -4.29
N GLY A 86 -4.86 -7.94 -5.25
CA GLY A 86 -5.49 -7.52 -6.49
C GLY A 86 -4.80 -6.32 -7.11
N VAL A 87 -5.45 -5.76 -8.13
CA VAL A 87 -4.98 -4.55 -8.80
C VAL A 87 -5.87 -3.39 -8.41
N TYR A 88 -5.27 -2.32 -7.93
CA TYR A 88 -5.95 -1.09 -7.55
C TYR A 88 -5.56 0.00 -8.53
N LEU A 89 -6.58 0.63 -9.13
CA LEU A 89 -6.39 1.76 -10.04
C LEU A 89 -6.79 3.04 -9.33
N TYR A 90 -5.93 4.04 -9.35
CA TYR A 90 -6.19 5.32 -8.72
C TYR A 90 -5.67 6.49 -9.57
N GLN A 91 -6.14 7.68 -9.27
CA GLN A 91 -5.75 8.92 -9.92
C GLN A 91 -5.74 10.07 -8.93
N CYS A 92 -5.26 11.23 -9.38
CA CYS A 92 -5.47 12.52 -8.73
C CYS A 92 -6.76 13.12 -9.28
N THR A 93 -7.70 13.53 -8.43
CA THR A 93 -8.98 14.08 -8.89
C THR A 93 -8.81 15.31 -9.81
N PRO A 94 -7.96 16.31 -9.46
CA PRO A 94 -7.72 17.47 -10.37
C PRO A 94 -6.92 17.13 -11.63
N HIS A 95 -6.17 16.01 -11.63
CA HIS A 95 -5.27 15.64 -12.73
C HIS A 95 -5.55 14.19 -13.15
N GLY A 96 -6.62 13.97 -13.89
CA GLY A 96 -7.12 12.62 -14.21
C GLY A 96 -6.16 11.75 -15.03
N ASN A 97 -5.06 12.30 -15.55
CA ASN A 97 -4.01 11.56 -16.24
C ASN A 97 -2.81 11.21 -15.32
N MET A 98 -2.91 11.52 -14.07
CA MET A 98 -1.85 11.31 -13.08
C MET A 98 -1.85 9.92 -12.48
#